data_c2b14599a50f42ffeaa61a00633275f2
#
_entry.id   c2b14599a50f42ffeaa61a00633275f2
#
_cell.length_a   1.000
_cell.length_b   1.000
_cell.length_c   1.000
_cell.angle_alpha   90.00
_cell.angle_beta   90.00
_cell.angle_gamma   90.00
#
_symmetry.space_group_name_H-M   'P 1'
#
loop_
_entity.id
_entity.type
_entity.pdbx_description
1 polymer ?
#
loop_
_entity_poly.entity_id
_entity_poly.type
_entity_poly.pdbx_seq_one_letter_code
_entity_poly.pdbx_strand_id
1 'polypeptide(L)'
;DYDHWAQLTGNGEWSWDNSLPYFKLHEDHHKGVSTLHGAKGNPAELLAHPASADEDLWRHVLRHHNAGGEWRIDKQRLRWDILDAFSQAAQQAGIPATDDFNRGTNEGVGYFEVNQKDGLRWNAAKAFLRPTCYGRPNFELWTSAQVAKLITETQPDGTVRCTGVRVWTGDEMVDVTARQEVILSAGSIGSVQ
;
A
#
# COMPACT_ATOMS: atom_id res chain seq x y z
N ASP A 1 -0.41 12.60 -8.58
CA ASP A 1 -1.59 11.78 -8.89
C ASP A 1 -2.73 12.04 -7.90
N TYR A 2 -2.51 11.98 -6.58
CA TYR A 2 -3.55 12.16 -5.55
C TYR A 2 -4.23 13.53 -5.61
N ASP A 3 -3.46 14.61 -5.73
CA ASP A 3 -4.03 15.96 -5.85
C ASP A 3 -4.84 16.13 -7.14
N HIS A 4 -4.43 15.44 -8.21
CA HIS A 4 -5.22 15.39 -9.44
C HIS A 4 -6.54 14.63 -9.23
N TRP A 5 -6.54 13.52 -8.49
CA TRP A 5 -7.77 12.82 -8.14
C TRP A 5 -8.69 13.66 -7.25
N ALA A 6 -8.13 14.39 -6.28
CA ALA A 6 -8.91 15.31 -5.48
C ALA A 6 -9.61 16.39 -6.35
N GLN A 7 -8.92 16.90 -7.36
CA GLN A 7 -9.49 17.85 -8.33
C GLN A 7 -10.57 17.21 -9.20
N LEU A 8 -10.31 16.03 -9.77
CA LEU A 8 -11.26 15.34 -10.65
C LEU A 8 -12.56 14.95 -9.95
N THR A 9 -12.46 14.50 -8.70
CA THR A 9 -13.61 14.05 -7.91
C THR A 9 -14.31 15.16 -7.17
N GLY A 10 -13.68 16.34 -7.06
CA GLY A 10 -14.13 17.42 -6.17
C GLY A 10 -14.04 17.07 -4.69
N ASN A 11 -13.33 15.99 -4.32
CA ASN A 11 -13.18 15.54 -2.94
C ASN A 11 -11.72 15.69 -2.49
N GLY A 12 -11.48 16.67 -1.61
CA GLY A 12 -10.14 16.96 -1.08
C GLY A 12 -9.54 15.84 -0.23
N GLU A 13 -10.31 14.88 0.25
CA GLU A 13 -9.79 13.72 0.99
C GLU A 13 -8.84 12.85 0.17
N TRP A 14 -8.94 12.90 -1.16
CA TRP A 14 -8.02 12.24 -2.08
C TRP A 14 -6.70 12.96 -2.30
N SER A 15 -6.49 14.14 -1.69
CA SER A 15 -5.21 14.85 -1.80
C SER A 15 -4.06 14.05 -1.19
N TRP A 16 -2.84 14.35 -1.62
CA TRP A 16 -1.65 13.69 -1.08
C TRP A 16 -1.54 13.84 0.44
N ASP A 17 -1.72 15.05 0.94
CA ASP A 17 -1.59 15.34 2.38
C ASP A 17 -2.62 14.58 3.23
N ASN A 18 -3.82 14.34 2.70
CA ASN A 18 -4.85 13.56 3.38
C ASN A 18 -4.68 12.05 3.20
N SER A 19 -4.05 11.60 2.13
CA SER A 19 -3.81 10.17 1.83
C SER A 19 -2.56 9.63 2.53
N LEU A 20 -1.51 10.43 2.68
CA LEU A 20 -0.23 10.03 3.27
C LEU A 20 -0.35 9.42 4.68
N PRO A 21 -1.19 9.95 5.60
CA PRO A 21 -1.38 9.34 6.92
C PRO A 21 -1.85 7.88 6.86
N TYR A 22 -2.69 7.52 5.88
CA TYR A 22 -3.16 6.15 5.70
C TYR A 22 -2.06 5.22 5.17
N PHE A 23 -1.19 5.69 4.28
CA PHE A 23 0.00 4.94 3.88
C PHE A 23 0.90 4.67 5.07
N LYS A 24 1.18 5.67 5.87
CA LYS A 24 2.01 5.57 7.06
C LYS A 24 1.38 4.68 8.14
N LEU A 25 0.05 4.65 8.25
CA LEU A 25 -0.64 3.89 9.29
C LEU A 25 -0.36 2.39 9.21
N HIS A 26 -0.36 1.81 8.01
CA HIS A 26 -0.14 0.37 7.84
C HIS A 26 1.30 0.01 7.48
N GLU A 27 2.17 0.98 7.28
CA GLU A 27 3.55 0.76 6.86
C GLU A 27 4.45 0.30 8.03
N ASP A 28 5.28 -0.72 7.78
CA ASP A 28 6.42 -1.12 8.61
C ASP A 28 7.68 -1.04 7.75
N HIS A 29 8.18 0.18 7.55
CA HIS A 29 9.34 0.45 6.72
C HIS A 29 10.64 0.23 7.50
N HIS A 30 11.65 -0.39 6.90
CA HIS A 30 12.92 -0.71 7.57
C HIS A 30 13.73 0.52 8.02
N LYS A 31 13.50 1.68 7.41
CA LYS A 31 14.05 2.98 7.82
C LYS A 31 13.08 3.76 8.69
N GLY A 32 11.82 3.34 8.77
CA GLY A 32 10.77 4.08 9.45
C GLY A 32 10.95 4.11 10.96
N VAL A 33 10.34 5.11 11.56
CA VAL A 33 10.26 5.26 13.02
C VAL A 33 8.80 5.17 13.40
N SER A 34 8.46 4.29 14.34
CA SER A 34 7.08 4.12 14.79
C SER A 34 6.59 5.36 15.52
N THR A 35 5.73 6.12 14.86
CA THR A 35 5.08 7.31 15.43
C THR A 35 3.62 7.06 15.81
N LEU A 36 3.01 6.00 15.29
CA LEU A 36 1.57 5.75 15.35
C LEU A 36 1.19 4.55 16.23
N HIS A 37 2.08 3.61 16.46
CA HIS A 37 1.80 2.34 17.15
C HIS A 37 2.37 2.26 18.57
N GLY A 38 2.56 3.38 19.24
CA GLY A 38 3.00 3.40 20.64
C GLY A 38 4.37 2.76 20.85
N ALA A 39 5.26 2.91 19.89
CA ALA A 39 6.62 2.41 20.03
C ALA A 39 7.25 2.93 21.31
N LYS A 40 7.96 2.05 21.99
CA LYS A 40 8.72 2.31 23.22
C LYS A 40 9.98 3.19 22.96
N GLY A 41 9.95 4.04 21.95
CA GLY A 41 10.99 5.02 21.64
C GLY A 41 10.38 6.42 21.70
N ASN A 42 10.90 7.24 22.57
CA ASN A 42 10.56 8.65 22.61
C ASN A 42 11.02 9.29 21.29
N PRO A 43 10.13 9.92 20.48
CA PRO A 43 10.56 10.65 19.29
C PRO A 43 11.68 11.65 19.57
N ALA A 44 11.75 12.21 20.77
CA ALA A 44 12.81 13.11 21.22
C ALA A 44 14.16 12.38 21.41
N GLU A 45 14.19 11.10 21.75
CA GLU A 45 15.43 10.31 21.86
C GLU A 45 15.97 9.92 20.47
N LEU A 46 15.07 9.73 19.50
CA LEU A 46 15.45 9.50 18.10
C LEU A 46 15.96 10.77 17.42
N LEU A 47 15.45 11.92 17.84
CA LEU A 47 15.96 13.24 17.44
C LEU A 47 17.27 13.63 18.18
N ALA A 48 17.59 12.94 19.29
CA ALA A 48 18.80 13.16 20.08
C ALA A 48 19.98 12.27 19.67
N HIS A 49 19.86 11.40 18.66
CA HIS A 49 21.01 10.73 18.11
C HIS A 49 21.91 11.74 17.43
N PRO A 50 23.22 11.80 17.85
CA PRO A 50 24.11 12.82 17.38
C PRO A 50 24.22 12.75 15.86
N ALA A 51 24.09 13.91 15.26
CA ALA A 51 24.41 14.24 13.90
C ALA A 51 25.42 13.29 13.23
N SER A 52 24.93 12.16 12.75
CA SER A 52 25.52 11.58 11.55
C SER A 52 24.99 12.43 10.39
N ALA A 53 25.85 12.82 9.50
CA ALA A 53 25.83 13.82 8.46
C ALA A 53 24.56 13.99 7.59
N ASP A 54 23.37 13.60 8.04
CA ASP A 54 22.16 13.63 7.22
C ASP A 54 20.89 13.92 8.03
N GLU A 55 20.82 15.07 8.68
CA GLU A 55 19.60 15.57 9.32
C GLU A 55 18.45 15.67 8.32
N ASP A 56 18.75 15.97 7.07
CA ASP A 56 17.78 16.05 5.99
C ASP A 56 17.22 14.67 5.63
N LEU A 57 18.02 13.61 5.66
CA LEU A 57 17.56 12.24 5.41
C LEU A 57 16.57 11.78 6.49
N TRP A 58 16.86 12.05 7.77
CA TRP A 58 15.97 11.67 8.87
C TRP A 58 14.65 12.43 8.86
N ARG A 59 14.68 13.72 8.62
CA ARG A 59 13.46 14.53 8.45
C ARG A 59 12.62 14.01 7.30
N HIS A 60 13.28 13.59 6.24
CA HIS A 60 12.65 13.04 5.05
C HIS A 60 11.98 11.69 5.35
N VAL A 61 12.70 10.76 6.00
CA VAL A 61 12.15 9.46 6.43
C VAL A 61 10.94 9.64 7.33
N LEU A 62 11.02 10.50 8.35
CA LEU A 62 9.91 10.78 9.26
C LEU A 62 8.69 11.39 8.55
N ARG A 63 8.92 12.16 7.50
CA ARG A 63 7.84 12.77 6.72
C ARG A 63 7.06 11.75 5.91
N HIS A 64 7.72 10.80 5.27
CA HIS A 64 7.11 9.92 4.27
C HIS A 64 6.89 8.50 4.75
N HIS A 65 7.64 8.03 5.75
CA HIS A 65 7.63 6.66 6.22
C HIS A 65 7.24 6.50 7.69
N ASN A 66 6.82 5.30 8.04
CA ASN A 66 6.54 4.87 9.40
C ASN A 66 7.07 3.44 9.63
N ALA A 67 7.04 2.98 10.86
CA ALA A 67 7.32 1.60 11.23
C ALA A 67 6.28 1.07 12.21
N GLY A 68 6.17 -0.24 12.31
CA GLY A 68 5.29 -0.92 13.26
C GLY A 68 3.88 -1.21 12.74
N GLY A 69 3.59 -0.88 11.49
CA GLY A 69 2.37 -1.32 10.82
C GLY A 69 2.46 -2.78 10.33
N GLU A 70 1.46 -3.23 9.63
CA GLU A 70 1.34 -4.61 9.17
C GLU A 70 2.10 -4.87 7.86
N TRP A 71 2.30 -3.82 7.05
CA TRP A 71 2.85 -3.90 5.71
C TRP A 71 4.36 -3.69 5.71
N ARG A 72 5.11 -4.81 5.83
CA ARG A 72 6.58 -4.75 5.87
C ARG A 72 7.18 -4.36 4.53
N ILE A 73 8.06 -3.34 4.56
CA ILE A 73 8.92 -2.91 3.47
C ILE A 73 10.37 -3.03 3.94
N ASP A 74 11.18 -3.76 3.17
CA ASP A 74 12.58 -4.00 3.47
C ASP A 74 13.46 -3.67 2.26
N LYS A 75 14.73 -3.47 2.52
CA LYS A 75 15.70 -3.24 1.45
C LYS A 75 15.89 -4.49 0.60
N GLN A 76 16.17 -4.29 -0.67
CA GLN A 76 16.56 -5.35 -1.58
C GLN A 76 17.86 -6.04 -1.08
N ARG A 77 17.80 -7.38 -0.96
CA ARG A 77 18.93 -8.19 -0.50
C ARG A 77 19.81 -8.71 -1.63
N LEU A 78 19.20 -8.93 -2.79
CA LEU A 78 19.87 -9.42 -3.98
C LEU A 78 20.52 -8.24 -4.71
N ARG A 79 21.80 -8.30 -4.94
CA ARG A 79 22.58 -7.33 -5.74
C ARG A 79 23.30 -8.07 -6.84
N TRP A 80 23.35 -7.45 -8.01
CA TRP A 80 24.01 -8.00 -9.18
C TRP A 80 24.90 -6.92 -9.79
N ASP A 81 26.14 -7.28 -10.10
CA ASP A 81 27.13 -6.36 -10.64
C ASP A 81 26.63 -5.65 -11.91
N ILE A 82 25.85 -6.36 -12.73
CA ILE A 82 25.26 -5.77 -13.94
C ILE A 82 24.24 -4.67 -13.63
N LEU A 83 23.50 -4.79 -12.54
CA LEU A 83 22.54 -3.75 -12.11
C LEU A 83 23.28 -2.56 -11.48
N ASP A 84 24.36 -2.81 -10.76
CA ASP A 84 25.21 -1.75 -10.24
C ASP A 84 25.89 -0.99 -11.39
N ALA A 85 26.38 -1.68 -12.41
CA ALA A 85 26.94 -1.06 -13.61
C ALA A 85 25.87 -0.27 -14.39
N PHE A 86 24.67 -0.80 -14.51
CA PHE A 86 23.55 -0.09 -15.13
C PHE A 86 23.21 1.21 -14.36
N SER A 87 23.12 1.13 -13.02
CA SER A 87 22.89 2.30 -12.18
C SER A 87 23.97 3.37 -12.35
N GLN A 88 25.24 2.97 -12.43
CA GLN A 88 26.34 3.89 -12.68
C GLN A 88 26.25 4.54 -14.08
N ALA A 89 25.94 3.76 -15.09
CA ALA A 89 25.77 4.28 -16.45
C ALA A 89 24.60 5.26 -16.56
N ALA A 90 23.50 4.99 -15.87
CA ALA A 90 22.36 5.90 -15.79
C ALA A 90 22.74 7.24 -15.13
N GLN A 91 23.53 7.20 -14.06
CA GLN A 91 24.02 8.41 -13.39
C GLN A 91 24.99 9.21 -14.29
N GLN A 92 25.84 8.53 -15.05
CA GLN A 92 26.71 9.18 -16.04
C GLN A 92 25.91 9.83 -17.17
N ALA A 93 24.74 9.29 -17.48
CA ALA A 93 23.79 9.87 -18.46
C ALA A 93 22.93 11.00 -17.87
N GLY A 94 23.14 11.40 -16.63
CA GLY A 94 22.45 12.51 -15.97
C GLY A 94 21.19 12.13 -15.17
N ILE A 95 20.89 10.83 -15.01
CA ILE A 95 19.78 10.38 -14.15
C ILE A 95 20.25 10.38 -12.71
N PRO A 96 19.60 11.09 -11.77
CA PRO A 96 20.04 11.13 -10.38
C PRO A 96 19.91 9.78 -9.69
N ALA A 97 20.83 9.48 -8.79
CA ALA A 97 20.68 8.33 -7.90
C ALA A 97 19.54 8.58 -6.89
N THR A 98 18.77 7.54 -6.58
CA THR A 98 17.81 7.56 -5.48
C THR A 98 17.91 6.28 -4.68
N ASP A 99 17.76 6.41 -3.37
CA ASP A 99 17.66 5.29 -2.42
C ASP A 99 16.21 5.04 -1.97
N ASP A 100 15.29 5.86 -2.47
CA ASP A 100 13.89 5.80 -2.13
C ASP A 100 13.02 6.47 -3.21
N PHE A 101 12.13 5.68 -3.82
CA PHE A 101 11.20 6.14 -4.85
C PHE A 101 9.88 6.66 -4.28
N ASN A 102 9.64 6.53 -2.98
CA ASN A 102 8.37 6.87 -2.32
C ASN A 102 8.49 8.11 -1.41
N ARG A 103 9.33 9.04 -1.79
CA ARG A 103 9.61 10.26 -1.03
C ARG A 103 9.06 11.56 -1.64
N GLY A 104 7.95 11.47 -2.36
CA GLY A 104 7.36 12.62 -3.04
C GLY A 104 7.85 12.82 -4.46
N THR A 105 8.93 12.16 -4.87
CA THR A 105 9.37 12.01 -6.25
C THR A 105 9.82 10.58 -6.51
N ASN A 106 9.50 10.06 -7.69
CA ASN A 106 9.93 8.74 -8.14
C ASN A 106 10.94 8.81 -9.29
N GLU A 107 11.52 9.98 -9.52
CA GLU A 107 12.56 10.16 -10.52
C GLU A 107 13.93 9.73 -9.99
N GLY A 108 14.64 8.94 -10.78
CA GLY A 108 15.98 8.50 -10.43
C GLY A 108 16.30 7.07 -10.83
N VAL A 109 17.48 6.61 -10.44
CA VAL A 109 17.93 5.23 -10.59
C VAL A 109 18.37 4.68 -9.23
N GLY A 110 17.91 3.48 -8.91
CA GLY A 110 18.24 2.81 -7.64
C GLY A 110 17.60 1.44 -7.55
N TYR A 111 17.89 0.72 -6.47
CA TYR A 111 17.19 -0.52 -6.14
C TYR A 111 15.87 -0.23 -5.46
N PHE A 112 14.81 -0.90 -5.91
CA PHE A 112 13.51 -0.82 -5.26
C PHE A 112 13.55 -1.47 -3.88
N GLU A 113 12.90 -0.85 -2.92
CA GLU A 113 12.53 -1.51 -1.69
C GLU A 113 11.39 -2.50 -1.95
N VAL A 114 11.33 -3.55 -1.15
CA VAL A 114 10.50 -4.73 -1.45
C VAL A 114 9.65 -5.15 -0.26
N ASN A 115 8.47 -5.69 -0.55
CA ASN A 115 7.62 -6.28 0.48
C ASN A 115 8.15 -7.65 0.89
N GLN A 116 9.11 -7.64 1.81
CA GLN A 116 9.75 -8.81 2.39
C GLN A 116 9.85 -8.68 3.92
N LYS A 117 9.76 -9.82 4.60
CA LYS A 117 10.09 -9.99 6.01
C LYS A 117 10.84 -11.29 6.18
N ASP A 118 12.01 -11.25 6.81
CA ASP A 118 12.86 -12.42 7.07
C ASP A 118 13.16 -13.27 5.82
N GLY A 119 13.35 -12.60 4.66
CA GLY A 119 13.63 -13.24 3.39
C GLY A 119 12.40 -13.82 2.66
N LEU A 120 11.23 -13.72 3.24
CA LEU A 120 9.98 -14.20 2.63
C LEU A 120 9.16 -13.03 2.08
N ARG A 121 8.51 -13.26 0.93
CA ARG A 121 7.54 -12.31 0.40
C ARG A 121 6.46 -12.01 1.43
N TRP A 122 6.27 -10.73 1.71
CA TRP A 122 5.26 -10.23 2.64
C TRP A 122 4.08 -9.68 1.84
N ASN A 123 3.01 -10.45 1.75
CA ASN A 123 1.82 -10.13 0.98
C ASN A 123 0.64 -9.78 1.92
N ALA A 124 -0.46 -9.28 1.35
CA ALA A 124 -1.65 -8.88 2.10
C ALA A 124 -2.22 -10.00 2.98
N ALA A 125 -2.16 -11.25 2.53
CA ALA A 125 -2.61 -12.37 3.35
C ALA A 125 -1.78 -12.54 4.62
N LYS A 126 -0.47 -12.33 4.57
CA LYS A 126 0.43 -12.39 5.73
C LYS A 126 0.32 -11.14 6.60
N ALA A 127 0.18 -9.98 5.97
CA ALA A 127 0.12 -8.70 6.67
C ALA A 127 -1.21 -8.51 7.41
N PHE A 128 -2.33 -8.80 6.75
CA PHE A 128 -3.66 -8.43 7.24
C PHE A 128 -4.57 -9.64 7.52
N LEU A 129 -4.70 -10.59 6.57
CA LEU A 129 -5.72 -11.63 6.74
C LEU A 129 -5.39 -12.61 7.86
N ARG A 130 -4.16 -13.14 7.88
CA ARG A 130 -3.76 -14.14 8.88
C ARG A 130 -3.78 -13.64 10.32
N PRO A 131 -3.19 -12.47 10.63
CA PRO A 131 -3.15 -12.01 12.01
C PRO A 131 -4.48 -11.44 12.51
N THR A 132 -5.32 -10.90 11.63
CA THR A 132 -6.49 -10.12 12.06
C THR A 132 -7.83 -10.69 11.65
N CYS A 133 -7.93 -11.44 10.56
CA CYS A 133 -9.20 -11.89 9.99
C CYS A 133 -9.46 -13.38 10.24
N TYR A 134 -8.45 -14.22 10.10
CA TYR A 134 -8.63 -15.67 10.31
C TYR A 134 -9.02 -15.97 11.74
N GLY A 135 -10.06 -16.76 11.90
CA GLY A 135 -10.64 -17.07 13.22
C GLY A 135 -11.74 -16.12 13.69
N ARG A 136 -12.03 -15.03 12.98
CA ARG A 136 -13.21 -14.20 13.25
C ARG A 136 -14.48 -14.89 12.76
N PRO A 137 -15.54 -15.00 13.56
CA PRO A 137 -16.79 -15.64 13.14
C PRO A 137 -17.56 -14.87 12.08
N ASN A 138 -17.22 -13.60 11.88
CA ASN A 138 -17.82 -12.71 10.87
C ASN A 138 -16.95 -12.51 9.63
N PHE A 139 -15.90 -13.33 9.45
CA PHE A 139 -15.03 -13.29 8.27
C PHE A 139 -15.08 -14.63 7.54
N GLU A 140 -15.36 -14.57 6.25
CA GLU A 140 -15.35 -15.73 5.36
C GLU A 140 -14.49 -15.42 4.13
N LEU A 141 -13.65 -16.36 3.74
CA LEU A 141 -12.80 -16.28 2.56
C LEU A 141 -13.18 -17.38 1.56
N TRP A 142 -13.69 -16.98 0.44
CA TRP A 142 -13.94 -17.89 -0.68
C TRP A 142 -12.76 -17.89 -1.63
N THR A 143 -12.15 -19.05 -1.82
CA THR A 143 -11.11 -19.29 -2.81
C THR A 143 -11.70 -20.04 -4.01
N SER A 144 -11.02 -19.98 -5.16
CA SER A 144 -11.53 -20.56 -6.42
C SER A 144 -12.93 -20.02 -6.80
N ALA A 145 -13.18 -18.78 -6.42
CA ALA A 145 -14.44 -18.08 -6.63
C ALA A 145 -14.21 -16.89 -7.56
N GLN A 146 -14.92 -16.87 -8.69
CA GLN A 146 -14.81 -15.81 -9.69
C GLN A 146 -16.07 -14.95 -9.67
N VAL A 147 -15.93 -13.67 -9.33
CA VAL A 147 -17.04 -12.72 -9.45
C VAL A 147 -17.33 -12.49 -10.93
N ALA A 148 -18.53 -12.82 -11.34
CA ALA A 148 -18.98 -12.69 -12.73
C ALA A 148 -19.59 -11.32 -13.01
N LYS A 149 -20.33 -10.75 -12.05
CA LYS A 149 -20.91 -9.40 -12.16
C LYS A 149 -21.38 -8.85 -10.82
N LEU A 150 -21.57 -7.54 -10.78
CA LEU A 150 -22.31 -6.86 -9.72
C LEU A 150 -23.82 -7.08 -9.90
N ILE A 151 -24.53 -7.19 -8.79
CA ILE A 151 -26.00 -7.16 -8.77
C ILE A 151 -26.41 -5.76 -8.36
N THR A 152 -27.18 -5.10 -9.23
CA THR A 152 -27.57 -3.69 -9.05
C THR A 152 -29.08 -3.53 -9.15
N GLU A 153 -29.61 -2.55 -8.42
CA GLU A 153 -31.02 -2.16 -8.45
C GLU A 153 -31.11 -0.65 -8.71
N THR A 154 -32.02 -0.27 -9.60
CA THR A 154 -32.32 1.14 -9.83
C THR A 154 -33.31 1.61 -8.77
N GLN A 155 -32.96 2.65 -8.04
CA GLN A 155 -33.78 3.25 -7.00
C GLN A 155 -34.88 4.15 -7.62
N PRO A 156 -35.92 4.50 -6.86
CA PRO A 156 -36.98 5.38 -7.36
C PRO A 156 -36.53 6.78 -7.80
N ASP A 157 -35.41 7.25 -7.28
CA ASP A 157 -34.76 8.54 -7.64
C ASP A 157 -33.87 8.43 -8.87
N GLY A 158 -33.77 7.25 -9.49
CA GLY A 158 -32.95 6.97 -10.67
C GLY A 158 -31.48 6.62 -10.33
N THR A 159 -31.08 6.66 -9.07
CA THR A 159 -29.74 6.19 -8.67
C THR A 159 -29.62 4.67 -8.76
N VAL A 160 -28.41 4.18 -8.95
CA VAL A 160 -28.11 2.74 -9.01
C VAL A 160 -27.41 2.31 -7.72
N ARG A 161 -27.99 1.35 -7.03
CA ARG A 161 -27.42 0.75 -5.81
C ARG A 161 -26.88 -0.63 -6.12
N CYS A 162 -25.65 -0.91 -5.71
CA CYS A 162 -25.10 -2.27 -5.72
C CYS A 162 -25.61 -3.03 -4.49
N THR A 163 -26.29 -4.15 -4.73
CA THR A 163 -26.92 -4.97 -3.68
C THR A 163 -26.21 -6.29 -3.45
N GLY A 164 -25.25 -6.65 -4.30
CA GLY A 164 -24.51 -7.89 -4.16
C GLY A 164 -23.62 -8.21 -5.35
N VAL A 165 -23.18 -9.44 -5.39
CA VAL A 165 -22.36 -9.98 -6.48
C VAL A 165 -22.82 -11.36 -6.90
N ARG A 166 -22.65 -11.71 -8.17
CA ARG A 166 -22.82 -13.05 -8.69
C ARG A 166 -21.45 -13.71 -8.85
N VAL A 167 -21.29 -14.86 -8.23
CA VAL A 167 -20.01 -15.57 -8.11
C VAL A 167 -20.10 -16.95 -8.74
N TRP A 168 -19.16 -17.29 -9.58
CA TRP A 168 -18.90 -18.66 -10.02
C TRP A 168 -17.99 -19.36 -9.01
N THR A 169 -18.45 -20.46 -8.42
CA THR A 169 -17.73 -21.18 -7.36
C THR A 169 -16.90 -22.35 -7.87
N GLY A 170 -16.87 -22.56 -9.19
CA GLY A 170 -16.29 -23.74 -9.83
C GLY A 170 -17.33 -24.75 -10.27
N ASP A 171 -18.46 -24.80 -9.55
CA ASP A 171 -19.56 -25.75 -9.82
C ASP A 171 -20.85 -25.04 -10.22
N GLU A 172 -21.17 -23.93 -9.58
CA GLU A 172 -22.45 -23.22 -9.78
C GLU A 172 -22.30 -21.70 -9.67
N MET A 173 -23.31 -20.99 -10.14
CA MET A 173 -23.46 -19.54 -9.93
C MET A 173 -24.24 -19.29 -8.64
N VAL A 174 -23.65 -18.51 -7.74
CA VAL A 174 -24.24 -18.13 -6.45
C VAL A 174 -24.39 -16.60 -6.38
N ASP A 175 -25.57 -16.13 -5.97
CA ASP A 175 -25.78 -14.72 -5.68
C ASP A 175 -25.53 -14.44 -4.20
N VAL A 176 -24.60 -13.53 -3.94
CA VAL A 176 -24.23 -13.10 -2.58
C VAL A 176 -24.74 -11.69 -2.37
N THR A 177 -25.62 -11.51 -1.39
CA THR A 177 -26.20 -10.21 -1.06
C THR A 177 -25.34 -9.44 -0.07
N ALA A 178 -25.10 -8.17 -0.35
CA ALA A 178 -24.40 -7.24 0.54
C ALA A 178 -25.41 -6.52 1.43
N ARG A 179 -25.20 -6.56 2.76
CA ARG A 179 -26.05 -5.83 3.72
C ARG A 179 -25.70 -4.35 3.82
N GLN A 180 -24.47 -3.98 3.57
CA GLN A 180 -23.98 -2.59 3.62
C GLN A 180 -23.46 -2.15 2.27
N GLU A 181 -22.33 -2.71 1.82
CA GLU A 181 -21.65 -2.29 0.61
C GLU A 181 -20.90 -3.45 -0.06
N VAL A 182 -20.50 -3.25 -1.30
CA VAL A 182 -19.58 -4.11 -2.06
C VAL A 182 -18.31 -3.32 -2.31
N ILE A 183 -17.17 -3.82 -1.82
CA ILE A 183 -15.86 -3.21 -2.05
C ILE A 183 -15.24 -3.89 -3.27
N LEU A 184 -15.07 -3.12 -4.34
CA LEU A 184 -14.52 -3.61 -5.60
C LEU A 184 -13.01 -3.44 -5.62
N SER A 185 -12.27 -4.55 -5.48
CA SER A 185 -10.80 -4.59 -5.43
C SER A 185 -10.22 -5.67 -6.34
N ALA A 186 -10.81 -5.86 -7.52
CA ALA A 186 -10.44 -6.90 -8.47
C ALA A 186 -9.23 -6.55 -9.37
N GLY A 187 -8.54 -5.47 -9.06
CA GLY A 187 -7.41 -4.95 -9.82
C GLY A 187 -7.81 -4.00 -10.94
N SER A 188 -6.82 -3.41 -11.61
CA SER A 188 -7.04 -2.34 -12.60
C SER A 188 -7.88 -2.77 -13.81
N ILE A 189 -7.81 -4.04 -14.18
CA ILE A 189 -8.59 -4.58 -15.31
C ILE A 189 -9.92 -5.14 -14.81
N GLY A 190 -9.91 -6.02 -13.81
CA GLY A 190 -11.10 -6.71 -13.35
C GLY A 190 -12.12 -5.80 -12.65
N SER A 191 -11.69 -4.69 -12.05
CA SER A 191 -12.61 -3.73 -11.42
C SER A 191 -13.29 -2.80 -12.42
N VAL A 192 -12.73 -2.65 -13.62
CA VAL A 192 -13.27 -1.78 -14.68
C VAL A 192 -14.18 -2.56 -15.65
N GLN A 193 -13.94 -3.82 -15.78
CA GLN A 193 -14.70 -4.73 -16.67
C GLN A 193 -16.09 -5.06 -16.13
#